data_fcccf3b7293c1d13a06692a252148084
#
_entry.id   fcccf3b7293c1d13a06692a252148084
#
_cell.length_a   1.000
_cell.length_b   1.000
_cell.length_c   1.000
_cell.angle_alpha   90.00
_cell.angle_beta   90.00
_cell.angle_gamma   90.00
#
_symmetry.space_group_name_H-M   'P 1'
#
loop_
_entity.id
_entity.type
_entity.pdbx_description
1 polymer ?
#
loop_
_entity_poly.entity_id
_entity_poly.type
_entity_poly.pdbx_seq_one_letter_code
_entity_poly.pdbx_strand_id
1 'polypeptide(L)'
;MSTVPANNNIEKWFTTDEQFNQLYPATIRLLSQKHWTPLSVAKKAANFLAPESDVKILDIGSGVGKFCLTAAKMRPNAFYYGVEQRKELIDYANKAKKILGLKNVTFIHGNITQIDLRDYHHFYFFNSFYENLTGTNKIDNKIDYSSDLYNAYNLYLHAQLAQKSPATRLVTYHSLEDEIPKNFQLVHEQLDSKLKYWLKV
;
A
#
# COMPACT_ATOMS: atom_id res chain seq x y z
N MET A 1 25.93 3.03 32.62
CA MET A 1 25.36 2.45 31.38
C MET A 1 23.89 2.17 31.65
N SER A 2 23.01 3.02 31.17
CA SER A 2 21.56 2.90 31.38
C SER A 2 21.00 1.97 30.32
N THR A 3 20.57 0.79 30.72
CA THR A 3 19.86 -0.16 29.87
C THR A 3 18.48 0.36 29.59
N VAL A 4 18.25 0.80 28.36
CA VAL A 4 16.92 1.11 27.85
C VAL A 4 16.09 -0.16 27.90
N PRO A 5 14.89 -0.20 28.51
CA PRO A 5 14.06 -1.39 28.52
C PRO A 5 13.52 -1.63 27.11
N ALA A 6 14.11 -2.60 26.42
CA ALA A 6 13.61 -3.14 25.16
C ALA A 6 12.43 -4.06 25.47
N ASN A 7 11.24 -3.52 25.64
CA ASN A 7 10.02 -4.31 25.53
C ASN A 7 8.79 -3.39 25.28
N ASN A 8 8.86 -2.56 24.24
CA ASN A 8 7.64 -2.03 23.67
C ASN A 8 6.97 -3.18 22.93
N ASN A 9 5.95 -3.77 23.55
CA ASN A 9 5.13 -4.82 22.91
C ASN A 9 4.42 -4.23 21.68
N ILE A 10 5.15 -4.18 20.55
CA ILE A 10 4.62 -3.65 19.29
C ILE A 10 3.49 -4.51 18.73
N GLU A 11 3.37 -5.77 19.18
CA GLU A 11 2.32 -6.71 18.76
C GLU A 11 0.92 -6.14 18.99
N LYS A 12 0.72 -5.38 20.07
CA LYS A 12 -0.56 -4.75 20.38
C LYS A 12 -1.12 -3.92 19.22
N TRP A 13 -0.24 -3.25 18.46
CA TRP A 13 -0.65 -2.40 17.33
C TRP A 13 -1.19 -3.19 16.14
N PHE A 14 -0.88 -4.47 16.05
CA PHE A 14 -1.27 -5.33 14.94
C PHE A 14 -2.37 -6.34 15.30
N THR A 15 -3.02 -6.16 16.46
CA THR A 15 -4.09 -7.05 16.94
C THR A 15 -5.42 -6.72 16.29
N THR A 16 -5.84 -5.45 16.32
CA THR A 16 -7.08 -4.96 15.68
C THR A 16 -6.83 -3.67 14.89
N ASP A 17 -7.73 -3.37 13.95
CA ASP A 17 -7.68 -2.13 13.19
C ASP A 17 -7.79 -0.89 14.11
N GLU A 18 -8.62 -0.95 15.14
CA GLU A 18 -8.80 0.13 16.12
C GLU A 18 -7.49 0.41 16.87
N GLN A 19 -6.79 -0.63 17.30
CA GLN A 19 -5.51 -0.47 17.99
C GLN A 19 -4.45 0.10 17.07
N PHE A 20 -4.34 -0.40 15.83
CA PHE A 20 -3.42 0.15 14.84
C PHE A 20 -3.71 1.63 14.57
N ASN A 21 -4.99 1.97 14.42
CA ASN A 21 -5.41 3.32 14.08
C ASN A 21 -5.02 4.34 15.18
N GLN A 22 -4.84 3.93 16.44
CA GLN A 22 -4.36 4.80 17.53
C GLN A 22 -2.93 5.33 17.35
N LEU A 23 -2.16 4.80 16.39
CA LEU A 23 -0.88 5.39 15.98
C LEU A 23 -1.05 6.80 15.38
N TYR A 24 -2.26 7.20 15.01
CA TYR A 24 -2.56 8.43 14.29
C TYR A 24 -3.51 9.34 15.08
N PRO A 25 -3.44 10.68 14.87
CA PRO A 25 -4.37 11.62 15.47
C PRO A 25 -5.84 11.33 15.08
N ALA A 26 -6.78 11.77 15.91
CA ALA A 26 -8.21 11.53 15.70
C ALA A 26 -8.71 11.99 14.33
N THR A 27 -8.24 13.15 13.85
CA THR A 27 -8.58 13.71 12.54
C THR A 27 -8.18 12.81 11.38
N ILE A 28 -7.01 12.19 11.48
CA ILE A 28 -6.50 11.27 10.44
C ILE A 28 -7.19 9.90 10.53
N ARG A 29 -7.55 9.46 11.73
CA ARG A 29 -8.30 8.20 11.92
C ARG A 29 -9.65 8.18 11.22
N LEU A 30 -10.27 9.32 10.95
CA LEU A 30 -11.53 9.42 10.18
C LEU A 30 -11.39 8.84 8.77
N LEU A 31 -10.20 8.84 8.20
CA LEU A 31 -9.92 8.25 6.88
C LEU A 31 -9.92 6.72 6.89
N SER A 32 -9.81 6.10 8.07
CA SER A 32 -9.61 4.65 8.19
C SER A 32 -10.75 3.80 7.63
N GLN A 33 -11.97 4.30 7.67
CA GLN A 33 -13.16 3.55 7.24
C GLN A 33 -13.22 3.34 5.72
N LYS A 34 -12.62 4.23 4.93
CA LYS A 34 -12.76 4.26 3.47
C LYS A 34 -11.44 4.17 2.72
N HIS A 35 -10.34 4.63 3.34
CA HIS A 35 -9.07 4.84 2.65
C HIS A 35 -7.92 3.98 3.18
N TRP A 36 -8.12 3.23 4.27
CA TRP A 36 -7.03 2.43 4.82
C TRP A 36 -7.25 0.94 4.62
N THR A 37 -6.21 0.25 4.21
CA THR A 37 -6.22 -1.21 4.12
C THR A 37 -6.51 -1.83 5.49
N PRO A 38 -7.53 -2.71 5.62
CA PRO A 38 -7.73 -3.47 6.85
C PRO A 38 -6.53 -4.35 7.18
N LEU A 39 -6.21 -4.54 8.47
CA LEU A 39 -5.09 -5.39 8.90
C LEU A 39 -5.18 -6.80 8.33
N SER A 40 -6.39 -7.38 8.27
CA SER A 40 -6.61 -8.72 7.70
C SER A 40 -6.24 -8.80 6.23
N VAL A 41 -6.55 -7.75 5.44
CA VAL A 41 -6.20 -7.63 4.02
C VAL A 41 -4.68 -7.45 3.88
N ALA A 42 -4.10 -6.52 4.66
CA ALA A 42 -2.65 -6.28 4.63
C ALA A 42 -1.84 -7.54 4.94
N LYS A 43 -2.29 -8.34 5.93
CA LYS A 43 -1.64 -9.62 6.31
C LYS A 43 -1.71 -10.64 5.15
N LYS A 44 -2.87 -10.79 4.52
CA LYS A 44 -3.04 -11.70 3.38
C LYS A 44 -2.20 -11.27 2.17
N ALA A 45 -2.22 -9.98 1.83
CA ALA A 45 -1.43 -9.43 0.74
C ALA A 45 0.08 -9.60 0.99
N ALA A 46 0.57 -9.32 2.20
CA ALA A 46 1.98 -9.50 2.57
C ALA A 46 2.46 -10.94 2.38
N ASN A 47 1.64 -11.93 2.74
CA ASN A 47 1.97 -13.35 2.56
C ASN A 47 2.17 -13.72 1.09
N PHE A 48 1.35 -13.17 0.20
CA PHE A 48 1.47 -13.43 -1.23
C PHE A 48 2.61 -12.65 -1.87
N LEU A 49 2.79 -11.38 -1.51
CA LEU A 49 3.76 -10.47 -2.13
C LEU A 49 5.21 -10.70 -1.67
N ALA A 50 5.42 -11.27 -0.48
CA ALA A 50 6.75 -11.53 0.05
C ALA A 50 7.00 -13.05 0.23
N PRO A 51 7.02 -13.83 -0.88
CA PRO A 51 7.27 -15.27 -0.80
C PRO A 51 8.72 -15.58 -0.43
N GLU A 52 9.62 -14.67 -0.77
CA GLU A 52 11.07 -14.80 -0.66
C GLU A 52 11.66 -13.61 0.11
N SER A 53 12.90 -13.77 0.59
CA SER A 53 13.67 -12.69 1.18
C SER A 53 14.13 -11.70 0.12
N ASP A 54 14.45 -10.48 0.57
CA ASP A 54 15.06 -9.40 -0.22
C ASP A 54 14.20 -8.84 -1.38
N VAL A 55 12.94 -9.28 -1.49
CA VAL A 55 12.01 -8.70 -2.47
C VAL A 55 11.60 -7.29 -2.05
N LYS A 56 11.47 -6.40 -3.05
CA LYS A 56 11.00 -5.02 -2.90
C LYS A 56 9.55 -4.92 -3.34
N ILE A 57 8.67 -4.50 -2.46
CA ILE A 57 7.24 -4.34 -2.71
C ILE A 57 6.88 -2.86 -2.70
N LEU A 58 6.20 -2.38 -3.73
CA LEU A 58 5.67 -1.02 -3.82
C LEU A 58 4.17 -1.00 -3.53
N ASP A 59 3.78 -0.17 -2.57
CA ASP A 59 2.40 0.21 -2.26
C ASP A 59 2.06 1.51 -3.00
N ILE A 60 1.15 1.45 -3.95
CA ILE A 60 0.78 2.55 -4.83
C ILE A 60 -0.37 3.34 -4.21
N GLY A 61 -0.09 4.59 -3.78
CA GLY A 61 -1.02 5.40 -2.99
C GLY A 61 -1.10 4.92 -1.54
N SER A 62 0.06 4.86 -0.89
CA SER A 62 0.20 4.22 0.42
C SER A 62 -0.54 4.93 1.57
N GLY A 63 -1.03 6.15 1.36
CA GLY A 63 -1.68 6.93 2.40
C GLY A 63 -0.80 7.07 3.65
N VAL A 64 -1.34 6.70 4.80
CA VAL A 64 -0.61 6.68 6.08
C VAL A 64 0.29 5.45 6.27
N GLY A 65 0.43 4.60 5.26
CA GLY A 65 1.35 3.48 5.25
C GLY A 65 0.88 2.21 5.95
N LYS A 66 -0.42 2.03 6.19
CA LYS A 66 -0.93 0.91 6.99
C LYS A 66 -0.58 -0.46 6.39
N PHE A 67 -0.70 -0.62 5.05
CA PHE A 67 -0.26 -1.85 4.39
C PHE A 67 1.25 -2.08 4.60
N CYS A 68 2.09 -1.11 4.21
CA CYS A 68 3.54 -1.23 4.32
C CYS A 68 4.02 -1.56 5.74
N LEU A 69 3.48 -0.87 6.76
CA LEU A 69 3.85 -1.08 8.16
C LEU A 69 3.45 -2.47 8.66
N THR A 70 2.26 -2.93 8.28
CA THR A 70 1.78 -4.28 8.64
C THR A 70 2.61 -5.36 7.97
N ALA A 71 2.87 -5.20 6.68
CA ALA A 71 3.64 -6.14 5.88
C ALA A 71 5.11 -6.20 6.35
N ALA A 72 5.73 -5.06 6.64
CA ALA A 72 7.10 -4.98 7.16
C ALA A 72 7.29 -5.69 8.51
N LYS A 73 6.27 -5.61 9.38
CA LYS A 73 6.26 -6.35 10.65
C LYS A 73 6.13 -7.85 10.44
N MET A 74 5.27 -8.28 9.51
CA MET A 74 5.00 -9.69 9.27
C MET A 74 6.09 -10.42 8.50
N ARG A 75 6.72 -9.73 7.56
CA ARG A 75 7.72 -10.27 6.63
C ARG A 75 8.99 -9.42 6.73
N PRO A 76 9.75 -9.56 7.83
CA PRO A 76 10.88 -8.67 8.14
C PRO A 76 12.05 -8.80 7.15
N ASN A 77 12.11 -9.86 6.35
CA ASN A 77 13.15 -10.12 5.37
C ASN A 77 12.83 -9.53 3.97
N ALA A 78 11.70 -8.84 3.81
CA ALA A 78 11.35 -8.12 2.59
C ALA A 78 11.39 -6.60 2.84
N PHE A 79 11.45 -5.81 1.76
CA PHE A 79 11.51 -4.35 1.82
C PHE A 79 10.23 -3.75 1.22
N TYR A 80 9.64 -2.80 1.93
CA TYR A 80 8.38 -2.18 1.55
C TYR A 80 8.58 -0.70 1.26
N TYR A 81 7.98 -0.25 0.18
CA TYR A 81 8.01 1.14 -0.26
C TYR A 81 6.58 1.62 -0.45
N GLY A 82 6.25 2.78 0.07
CA GLY A 82 4.94 3.39 -0.13
C GLY A 82 5.11 4.74 -0.83
N VAL A 83 4.44 4.92 -1.97
CA VAL A 83 4.38 6.22 -2.66
C VAL A 83 3.04 6.90 -2.39
N GLU A 84 3.08 8.17 -2.00
CA GLU A 84 1.88 8.98 -1.70
C GLU A 84 2.13 10.44 -2.08
N GLN A 85 1.13 11.07 -2.70
CA GLN A 85 1.19 12.47 -3.15
C GLN A 85 1.07 13.47 -1.99
N ARG A 86 0.37 13.10 -0.92
CA ARG A 86 0.13 13.99 0.23
C ARG A 86 1.25 13.91 1.22
N LYS A 87 2.04 14.97 1.27
CA LYS A 87 3.18 15.11 2.21
C LYS A 87 2.77 14.86 3.66
N GLU A 88 1.58 15.32 4.05
CA GLU A 88 1.08 15.15 5.42
C GLU A 88 0.87 13.67 5.77
N LEU A 89 0.33 12.85 4.84
CA LEU A 89 0.14 11.41 5.06
C LEU A 89 1.48 10.69 5.16
N ILE A 90 2.46 11.07 4.34
CA ILE A 90 3.84 10.58 4.44
C ILE A 90 4.46 10.90 5.80
N ASP A 91 4.24 12.10 6.32
CA ASP A 91 4.76 12.48 7.64
C ASP A 91 4.15 11.64 8.76
N TYR A 92 2.84 11.34 8.68
CA TYR A 92 2.19 10.41 9.61
C TYR A 92 2.71 8.97 9.45
N ALA A 93 2.91 8.49 8.24
CA ALA A 93 3.47 7.17 7.97
C ALA A 93 4.88 7.03 8.58
N ASN A 94 5.74 8.05 8.42
CA ASN A 94 7.08 8.07 8.99
C ASN A 94 7.07 8.14 10.54
N LYS A 95 6.13 8.89 11.14
CA LYS A 95 5.94 8.90 12.61
C LYS A 95 5.55 7.53 13.12
N ALA A 96 4.58 6.87 12.47
CA ALA A 96 4.16 5.51 12.82
C ALA A 96 5.30 4.50 12.66
N LYS A 97 6.06 4.54 11.55
CA LYS A 97 7.28 3.75 11.34
C LYS A 97 8.25 3.88 12.51
N LYS A 98 8.51 5.12 12.96
CA LYS A 98 9.41 5.40 14.08
C LYS A 98 8.91 4.80 15.39
N ILE A 99 7.60 4.96 15.70
CA ILE A 99 6.97 4.38 16.91
C ILE A 99 7.09 2.85 16.89
N LEU A 100 6.90 2.22 15.73
CA LEU A 100 6.95 0.77 15.54
C LEU A 100 8.39 0.23 15.44
N GLY A 101 9.42 1.09 15.30
CA GLY A 101 10.82 0.67 15.19
C GLY A 101 11.15 -0.11 13.92
N LEU A 102 10.33 0.01 12.87
CA LEU A 102 10.49 -0.74 11.62
C LEU A 102 11.61 -0.13 10.76
N LYS A 103 12.50 -0.98 10.23
CA LYS A 103 13.65 -0.56 9.41
C LYS A 103 13.50 -0.88 7.92
N ASN A 104 12.68 -1.87 7.60
CA ASN A 104 12.49 -2.41 6.26
C ASN A 104 11.31 -1.77 5.50
N VAL A 105 10.95 -0.53 5.82
CA VAL A 105 9.93 0.25 5.12
C VAL A 105 10.44 1.66 4.82
N THR A 106 10.09 2.17 3.63
CA THR A 106 10.43 3.53 3.17
C THR A 106 9.20 4.18 2.56
N PHE A 107 8.92 5.43 2.94
CA PHE A 107 7.83 6.21 2.37
C PHE A 107 8.37 7.32 1.47
N ILE A 108 7.79 7.44 0.27
CA ILE A 108 8.20 8.33 -0.80
C ILE A 108 7.09 9.35 -1.03
N HIS A 109 7.40 10.63 -0.82
CA HIS A 109 6.49 11.71 -1.20
C HIS A 109 6.62 11.97 -2.70
N GLY A 110 5.58 11.71 -3.46
CA GLY A 110 5.58 11.91 -4.91
C GLY A 110 4.36 11.30 -5.61
N ASN A 111 4.27 11.58 -6.88
CA ASN A 111 3.27 10.98 -7.75
C ASN A 111 3.80 9.65 -8.31
N ILE A 112 2.92 8.68 -8.55
CA ILE A 112 3.28 7.37 -9.12
C ILE A 112 4.01 7.53 -10.47
N THR A 113 3.67 8.53 -11.27
CA THR A 113 4.30 8.80 -12.56
C THR A 113 5.77 9.25 -12.47
N GLN A 114 6.24 9.56 -11.27
CA GLN A 114 7.64 9.92 -10.99
C GLN A 114 8.47 8.73 -10.47
N ILE A 115 7.83 7.56 -10.29
CA ILE A 115 8.46 6.37 -9.73
C ILE A 115 8.83 5.39 -10.83
N ASP A 116 10.07 4.96 -10.85
CA ASP A 116 10.50 3.89 -11.76
C ASP A 116 10.07 2.53 -11.17
N LEU A 117 9.05 1.90 -11.78
CA LEU A 117 8.54 0.63 -11.29
C LEU A 117 9.53 -0.54 -11.53
N ARG A 118 10.58 -0.35 -12.33
CA ARG A 118 11.63 -1.36 -12.53
C ARG A 118 12.41 -1.68 -11.26
N ASP A 119 12.48 -0.74 -10.32
CA ASP A 119 13.18 -0.88 -9.04
C ASP A 119 12.49 -1.84 -8.06
N TYR A 120 11.24 -2.24 -8.34
CA TYR A 120 10.41 -3.05 -7.44
C TYR A 120 10.05 -4.39 -8.08
N HIS A 121 9.94 -5.44 -7.23
CA HIS A 121 9.63 -6.79 -7.68
C HIS A 121 8.12 -7.04 -7.74
N HIS A 122 7.37 -6.56 -6.74
CA HIS A 122 5.94 -6.83 -6.55
C HIS A 122 5.19 -5.57 -6.14
N PHE A 123 3.83 -5.59 -6.26
CA PHE A 123 3.01 -4.40 -6.11
C PHE A 123 1.76 -4.67 -5.29
N TYR A 124 1.38 -3.67 -4.49
CA TYR A 124 0.08 -3.58 -3.83
C TYR A 124 -0.65 -2.34 -4.33
N PHE A 125 -1.94 -2.48 -4.62
CA PHE A 125 -2.77 -1.38 -5.12
C PHE A 125 -4.18 -1.45 -4.52
N PHE A 126 -4.55 -0.44 -3.73
CA PHE A 126 -5.89 -0.30 -3.18
C PHE A 126 -6.60 0.88 -3.84
N ASN A 127 -7.05 0.68 -5.08
CA ASN A 127 -7.93 1.62 -5.82
C ASN A 127 -7.56 3.11 -5.65
N SER A 128 -6.26 3.43 -5.60
CA SER A 128 -5.74 4.73 -5.16
C SER A 128 -6.08 5.87 -6.11
N PHE A 129 -6.49 5.57 -7.35
CA PHE A 129 -6.84 6.59 -8.33
C PHE A 129 -8.33 6.93 -8.34
N TYR A 130 -9.17 6.12 -7.69
CA TYR A 130 -10.63 6.24 -7.70
C TYR A 130 -11.13 7.59 -7.18
N GLU A 131 -10.39 8.22 -6.27
CA GLU A 131 -10.73 9.54 -5.76
C GLU A 131 -10.72 10.65 -6.85
N ASN A 132 -10.11 10.41 -8.02
CA ASN A 132 -10.17 11.36 -9.16
C ASN A 132 -11.53 11.40 -9.85
N LEU A 133 -12.38 10.40 -9.66
CA LEU A 133 -13.70 10.33 -10.28
C LEU A 133 -14.73 11.22 -9.55
N THR A 134 -15.69 11.73 -10.30
CA THR A 134 -16.79 12.54 -9.75
C THR A 134 -17.67 11.70 -8.81
N GLY A 135 -18.11 12.28 -7.70
CA GLY A 135 -19.00 11.63 -6.76
C GLY A 135 -18.33 10.64 -5.80
N THR A 136 -17.01 10.46 -5.88
CA THR A 136 -16.25 9.60 -4.99
C THR A 136 -15.84 10.31 -3.70
N ASN A 137 -15.52 9.51 -2.66
CA ASN A 137 -14.99 10.07 -1.43
C ASN A 137 -13.54 10.50 -1.64
N LYS A 138 -13.26 11.77 -1.37
CA LYS A 138 -11.93 12.35 -1.41
C LYS A 138 -11.34 12.43 -0.02
N ILE A 139 -10.04 12.28 0.08
CA ILE A 139 -9.31 12.44 1.35
C ILE A 139 -9.31 13.90 1.79
N ASP A 140 -9.04 14.82 0.85
CA ASP A 140 -9.02 16.26 1.07
C ASP A 140 -9.17 17.01 -0.27
N ASN A 141 -8.95 18.33 -0.26
CA ASN A 141 -8.97 19.18 -1.46
C ASN A 141 -7.57 19.77 -1.76
N LYS A 142 -6.50 19.12 -1.32
CA LYS A 142 -5.12 19.62 -1.44
C LYS A 142 -4.43 19.22 -2.75
N ILE A 143 -5.05 18.32 -3.51
CA ILE A 143 -4.57 17.89 -4.82
C ILE A 143 -5.68 18.04 -5.85
N ASP A 144 -5.31 18.11 -7.13
CA ASP A 144 -6.24 18.16 -8.22
C ASP A 144 -6.89 16.79 -8.47
N TYR A 145 -8.16 16.84 -8.89
CA TYR A 145 -8.95 15.66 -9.23
C TYR A 145 -9.64 15.86 -10.58
N SER A 146 -9.51 14.89 -11.47
CA SER A 146 -10.25 14.85 -12.71
C SER A 146 -10.31 13.44 -13.28
N SER A 147 -11.31 13.17 -14.13
CA SER A 147 -11.38 11.91 -14.88
C SER A 147 -10.16 11.73 -15.80
N ASP A 148 -9.56 12.80 -16.29
CA ASP A 148 -8.35 12.74 -17.10
C ASP A 148 -7.16 12.27 -16.27
N LEU A 149 -7.03 12.72 -15.02
CA LEU A 149 -6.01 12.21 -14.09
C LEU A 149 -6.22 10.73 -13.75
N TYR A 150 -7.48 10.32 -13.53
CA TYR A 150 -7.81 8.90 -13.34
C TYR A 150 -7.33 8.06 -14.51
N ASN A 151 -7.68 8.47 -15.73
CA ASN A 151 -7.29 7.75 -16.94
C ASN A 151 -5.77 7.74 -17.14
N ALA A 152 -5.11 8.89 -16.95
CA ALA A 152 -3.67 9.01 -17.10
C ALA A 152 -2.89 8.11 -16.12
N TYR A 153 -3.31 8.07 -14.85
CA TYR A 153 -2.67 7.21 -13.85
C TYR A 153 -2.89 5.73 -14.12
N ASN A 154 -4.10 5.33 -14.54
CA ASN A 154 -4.38 3.94 -14.91
C ASN A 154 -3.59 3.53 -16.15
N LEU A 155 -3.53 4.35 -17.19
CA LEU A 155 -2.74 4.09 -18.39
C LEU A 155 -1.24 3.95 -18.05
N TYR A 156 -0.72 4.85 -17.21
CA TYR A 156 0.66 4.77 -16.75
C TYR A 156 0.94 3.47 -16.02
N LEU A 157 0.14 3.15 -14.99
CA LEU A 157 0.32 1.94 -14.18
C LEU A 157 0.20 0.69 -15.05
N HIS A 158 -0.82 0.61 -15.89
CA HIS A 158 -1.03 -0.49 -16.82
C HIS A 158 0.19 -0.72 -17.74
N ALA A 159 0.70 0.35 -18.36
CA ALA A 159 1.86 0.28 -19.24
C ALA A 159 3.13 -0.20 -18.50
N GLN A 160 3.35 0.28 -17.27
CA GLN A 160 4.50 -0.12 -16.45
C GLN A 160 4.40 -1.57 -15.99
N LEU A 161 3.22 -2.00 -15.52
CA LEU A 161 2.99 -3.39 -15.11
C LEU A 161 3.12 -4.36 -16.30
N ALA A 162 2.62 -3.98 -17.47
CA ALA A 162 2.73 -4.80 -18.68
C ALA A 162 4.19 -5.16 -19.06
N GLN A 163 5.15 -4.31 -18.68
CA GLN A 163 6.59 -4.50 -18.96
C GLN A 163 7.33 -5.27 -17.85
N LYS A 164 6.65 -5.64 -16.75
CA LYS A 164 7.29 -6.39 -15.67
C LYS A 164 7.65 -7.80 -16.12
N SER A 165 8.67 -8.37 -15.50
CA SER A 165 9.12 -9.74 -15.75
C SER A 165 8.06 -10.77 -15.31
N PRO A 166 8.03 -11.96 -15.93
CA PRO A 166 7.27 -13.10 -15.42
C PRO A 166 7.54 -13.35 -13.92
N ALA A 167 6.56 -13.92 -13.24
CA ALA A 167 6.55 -14.13 -11.79
C ALA A 167 6.42 -12.86 -10.93
N THR A 168 6.30 -11.65 -11.53
CA THR A 168 5.89 -10.46 -10.78
C THR A 168 4.51 -10.69 -10.17
N ARG A 169 4.36 -10.39 -8.88
CA ARG A 169 3.10 -10.51 -8.14
C ARG A 169 2.46 -9.14 -7.93
N LEU A 170 1.14 -9.10 -8.09
CA LEU A 170 0.34 -7.92 -7.78
C LEU A 170 -0.81 -8.35 -6.89
N VAL A 171 -1.11 -7.57 -5.88
CA VAL A 171 -2.35 -7.68 -5.10
C VAL A 171 -3.15 -6.40 -5.28
N THR A 172 -4.41 -6.55 -5.67
CA THR A 172 -5.35 -5.42 -5.76
C THR A 172 -6.47 -5.56 -4.74
N TYR A 173 -6.90 -4.42 -4.20
CA TYR A 173 -8.05 -4.36 -3.32
C TYR A 173 -9.03 -3.30 -3.84
N HIS A 174 -10.29 -3.69 -4.10
CA HIS A 174 -11.34 -2.86 -4.72
C HIS A 174 -11.00 -2.30 -6.11
N SER A 175 -10.13 -2.94 -6.89
CA SER A 175 -9.80 -2.52 -8.25
C SER A 175 -10.59 -3.30 -9.29
N LEU A 176 -10.82 -2.68 -10.45
CA LEU A 176 -11.46 -3.31 -11.59
C LEU A 176 -10.45 -4.20 -12.35
N GLU A 177 -10.96 -5.23 -13.05
CA GLU A 177 -10.09 -6.18 -13.76
C GLU A 177 -9.45 -5.58 -15.01
N ASP A 178 -10.14 -4.67 -15.67
CA ASP A 178 -9.65 -3.96 -16.86
C ASP A 178 -8.54 -2.95 -16.55
N GLU A 179 -8.34 -2.59 -15.27
CA GLU A 179 -7.18 -1.80 -14.83
C GLU A 179 -5.87 -2.62 -14.86
N ILE A 180 -5.95 -3.96 -14.94
CA ILE A 180 -4.79 -4.85 -14.87
C ILE A 180 -4.42 -5.37 -16.26
N PRO A 181 -3.12 -5.37 -16.65
CA PRO A 181 -2.69 -5.87 -17.96
C PRO A 181 -3.06 -7.34 -18.17
N LYS A 182 -3.48 -7.70 -19.41
CA LYS A 182 -3.90 -9.07 -19.78
C LYS A 182 -2.83 -10.14 -19.57
N ASN A 183 -1.57 -9.77 -19.46
CA ASN A 183 -0.46 -10.66 -19.16
C ASN A 183 -0.23 -10.86 -17.63
N PHE A 184 -1.20 -10.44 -16.80
CA PHE A 184 -1.35 -10.89 -15.42
C PHE A 184 -2.55 -11.84 -15.35
N GLN A 185 -2.34 -13.02 -14.78
CA GLN A 185 -3.40 -14.00 -14.54
C GLN A 185 -3.93 -13.86 -13.11
N LEU A 186 -5.23 -13.84 -12.96
CA LEU A 186 -5.87 -13.93 -11.64
C LEU A 186 -5.66 -15.35 -11.11
N VAL A 187 -4.88 -15.48 -10.03
CA VAL A 187 -4.56 -16.79 -9.43
C VAL A 187 -5.39 -17.11 -8.20
N HIS A 188 -5.94 -16.07 -7.55
CA HIS A 188 -6.80 -16.23 -6.39
C HIS A 188 -7.60 -14.96 -6.12
N GLU A 189 -8.80 -15.10 -5.51
CA GLU A 189 -9.59 -13.97 -5.03
C GLU A 189 -10.27 -14.29 -3.69
N GLN A 190 -10.60 -13.25 -2.93
CA GLN A 190 -11.24 -13.33 -1.61
C GLN A 190 -12.12 -12.10 -1.37
N LEU A 191 -12.91 -12.13 -0.29
CA LEU A 191 -13.75 -11.02 0.17
C LEU A 191 -14.71 -10.52 -0.92
N ASP A 192 -15.52 -11.43 -1.45
CA ASP A 192 -16.46 -11.17 -2.56
C ASP A 192 -15.76 -10.50 -3.76
N SER A 193 -14.67 -11.11 -4.19
CA SER A 193 -13.84 -10.66 -5.33
C SER A 193 -13.21 -9.25 -5.16
N LYS A 194 -13.22 -8.69 -3.95
CA LYS A 194 -12.61 -7.38 -3.67
C LYS A 194 -11.11 -7.45 -3.52
N LEU A 195 -10.58 -8.56 -3.01
CA LEU A 195 -9.15 -8.81 -2.83
C LEU A 195 -8.70 -9.83 -3.86
N LYS A 196 -7.91 -9.40 -4.83
CA LYS A 196 -7.46 -10.22 -5.96
C LYS A 196 -5.94 -10.36 -5.99
N TYR A 197 -5.48 -11.53 -6.36
CA TYR A 197 -4.07 -11.91 -6.43
C TYR A 197 -3.70 -12.25 -7.86
N TRP A 198 -2.71 -11.58 -8.39
CA TRP A 198 -2.32 -11.67 -9.78
C TRP A 198 -0.88 -12.13 -9.92
N LEU A 199 -0.61 -12.94 -10.93
CA LEU A 199 0.73 -13.37 -11.30
C LEU A 199 1.00 -13.01 -12.76
N LYS A 200 2.12 -12.37 -13.00
CA LYS A 200 2.62 -12.05 -14.34
C LYS A 200 3.08 -13.33 -15.03
N VAL A 201 2.57 -13.57 -16.23
CA VAL A 201 2.92 -14.70 -17.12
C VAL A 201 3.77 -14.23 -18.28
#